data_0e708a723e0c176b536eb43667e2cb6a
#
_entry.id   0e708a723e0c176b536eb43667e2cb6a
#
_cell.length_a   1.000
_cell.length_b   1.000
_cell.length_c   1.000
_cell.angle_alpha   90.00
_cell.angle_beta   90.00
_cell.angle_gamma   90.00
#
_symmetry.space_group_name_H-M   'P 1'
#
loop_
_entity.id
_entity.type
_entity.pdbx_description
1 polymer ?
#
loop_
_entity_poly.entity_id
_entity_poly.type
_entity_poly.pdbx_seq_one_letter_code
_entity_poly.pdbx_strand_id
1 'polypeptide(L)'
;MIFHGGFYYYSECRRQRHIYIRKSKTITGIAQDPGVCVWTAPRRGRNSNNIWAPELHLLNGKWFIYYAADDGKNENHRMWVLESEGSDPCGKYHCRGCLQTGGWAIDGTVLTTDQGRRYFLWSGWPGRRSGQQNIYIAPMRDPATISGERVLIAAPDQPWERVAMPICEGPQILRRNGDIFVIYSASASWTTDYCLGLLHNKTQDVLNSSAWTKYGPVFKKTDTVWGVGHCSFVKSLCQTEDWVIYRSKSDRQPGLEGRDVQAMRFFWSSDGFPDFGAPVSRPQSLSAPTLDFCPRANRVDS
;
A
#
# COMPACT_ATOMS: atom_id res chain seq x y z
N MET A 1 4.95 4.18 -0.53
CA MET A 1 6.30 4.79 -0.65
C MET A 1 7.31 3.70 -0.96
N ILE A 2 8.34 3.98 -1.76
CA ILE A 2 9.44 3.04 -2.09
C ILE A 2 10.79 3.76 -2.02
N PHE A 3 11.85 3.05 -1.59
CA PHE A 3 13.22 3.56 -1.60
C PHE A 3 14.00 2.92 -2.75
N HIS A 4 14.64 3.72 -3.58
CA HIS A 4 15.47 3.25 -4.68
C HIS A 4 16.54 4.28 -5.07
N GLY A 5 17.76 3.84 -5.37
CA GLY A 5 18.85 4.70 -5.88
C GLY A 5 19.19 5.89 -4.98
N GLY A 6 19.07 5.74 -3.65
CA GLY A 6 19.34 6.81 -2.68
C GLY A 6 18.21 7.81 -2.48
N PHE A 7 17.02 7.54 -3.01
CA PHE A 7 15.84 8.41 -2.88
C PHE A 7 14.60 7.64 -2.46
N TYR A 8 13.73 8.32 -1.72
CA TYR A 8 12.36 7.90 -1.47
C TYR A 8 11.46 8.46 -2.57
N TYR A 9 10.51 7.63 -3.01
CA TYR A 9 9.48 8.00 -3.97
C TYR A 9 8.12 7.73 -3.37
N TYR A 10 7.22 8.71 -3.49
CA TYR A 10 5.86 8.62 -2.98
C TYR A 10 4.88 8.92 -4.11
N SER A 11 4.01 7.96 -4.41
CA SER A 11 2.94 8.12 -5.38
C SER A 11 1.67 8.62 -4.72
N GLU A 12 1.02 9.59 -5.33
CA GLU A 12 -0.25 10.13 -4.87
C GLU A 12 -1.18 10.45 -6.02
N CYS A 13 -2.47 10.46 -5.76
CA CYS A 13 -3.46 10.95 -6.70
C CYS A 13 -3.93 12.34 -6.29
N ARG A 14 -4.00 13.26 -7.25
CA ARG A 14 -4.56 14.60 -7.06
C ARG A 14 -5.81 14.78 -7.91
N ARG A 15 -6.85 15.39 -7.28
CA ARG A 15 -8.15 15.67 -7.91
C ARG A 15 -8.78 14.42 -8.55
N GLN A 16 -8.48 13.23 -8.04
CA GLN A 16 -8.94 11.93 -8.55
C GLN A 16 -8.71 11.73 -10.07
N ARG A 17 -7.71 12.40 -10.65
CA ARG A 17 -7.41 12.38 -12.09
C ARG A 17 -5.94 12.33 -12.45
N HIS A 18 -5.07 12.78 -11.57
CA HIS A 18 -3.65 12.95 -11.89
C HIS A 18 -2.81 12.13 -10.91
N ILE A 19 -1.90 11.34 -11.42
CA ILE A 19 -0.92 10.60 -10.61
C ILE A 19 0.37 11.42 -10.58
N TYR A 20 0.82 11.69 -9.36
CA TYR A 20 2.06 12.41 -9.07
C TYR A 20 3.04 11.49 -8.37
N ILE A 21 4.33 11.69 -8.61
CA ILE A 21 5.41 11.09 -7.85
C ILE A 21 6.22 12.21 -7.22
N ARG A 22 6.38 12.15 -5.90
CA ARG A 22 7.29 12.98 -5.12
C ARG A 22 8.60 12.24 -4.91
N LYS A 23 9.71 12.99 -4.84
CA LYS A 23 11.06 12.44 -4.69
C LYS A 23 11.80 13.20 -3.58
N SER A 24 12.43 12.47 -2.66
CA SER A 24 13.24 13.10 -1.60
C SER A 24 14.38 12.17 -1.17
N LYS A 25 15.47 12.76 -0.63
CA LYS A 25 16.53 12.00 0.05
C LYS A 25 16.14 11.55 1.45
N THR A 26 15.07 12.10 2.03
CA THR A 26 14.59 11.76 3.37
C THR A 26 13.11 11.44 3.38
N ILE A 27 12.67 10.59 4.30
CA ILE A 27 11.25 10.24 4.48
C ILE A 27 10.42 11.51 4.75
N THR A 28 10.89 12.36 5.64
CA THR A 28 10.18 13.60 6.04
C THR A 28 10.20 14.67 4.95
N GLY A 29 11.24 14.71 4.13
CA GLY A 29 11.38 15.67 3.02
C GLY A 29 10.39 15.41 1.87
N ILE A 30 9.75 14.26 1.82
CA ILE A 30 8.72 13.95 0.80
C ILE A 30 7.56 14.96 0.83
N ALA A 31 7.19 15.44 2.03
CA ALA A 31 6.09 16.39 2.16
C ALA A 31 6.38 17.76 1.50
N GLN A 32 7.64 18.11 1.34
CA GLN A 32 8.10 19.40 0.78
C GLN A 32 8.27 19.35 -0.75
N ASP A 33 8.39 18.16 -1.34
CA ASP A 33 8.53 18.01 -2.78
C ASP A 33 7.18 18.26 -3.49
N PRO A 34 7.11 19.13 -4.49
CA PRO A 34 5.86 19.43 -5.18
C PRO A 34 5.32 18.24 -5.99
N GLY A 35 6.16 17.26 -6.29
CA GLY A 35 5.86 16.11 -7.13
C GLY A 35 5.77 16.44 -8.62
N VAL A 36 6.02 15.44 -9.43
CA VAL A 36 5.90 15.48 -10.89
C VAL A 36 4.62 14.74 -11.29
N CYS A 37 3.78 15.35 -12.12
CA CYS A 37 2.64 14.68 -12.74
C CYS A 37 3.14 13.69 -13.79
N VAL A 38 3.08 12.40 -13.50
CA VAL A 38 3.59 11.35 -14.38
C VAL A 38 2.51 10.76 -15.29
N TRP A 39 1.23 10.93 -14.90
CA TRP A 39 0.11 10.47 -15.71
C TRP A 39 -1.18 11.24 -15.38
N THR A 40 -2.03 11.39 -16.40
CA THR A 40 -3.35 12.02 -16.29
C THR A 40 -4.41 11.10 -16.90
N ALA A 41 -5.50 10.89 -16.19
CA ALA A 41 -6.64 10.11 -16.67
C ALA A 41 -7.17 10.64 -18.00
N PRO A 42 -7.53 9.78 -18.96
CA PRO A 42 -8.16 10.18 -20.20
C PRO A 42 -9.50 10.91 -19.92
N ARG A 43 -9.94 11.73 -20.87
CA ARG A 43 -11.22 12.45 -20.71
C ARG A 43 -12.44 11.54 -20.68
N ARG A 44 -12.37 10.37 -21.33
CA ARG A 44 -13.42 9.36 -21.45
C ARG A 44 -12.79 7.97 -21.43
N GLY A 45 -13.57 6.98 -21.01
CA GLY A 45 -13.14 5.59 -20.99
C GLY A 45 -13.30 4.97 -19.61
N ARG A 46 -12.98 3.70 -19.50
CA ARG A 46 -13.20 2.88 -18.30
C ARG A 46 -12.28 3.25 -17.11
N ASN A 47 -11.26 4.09 -17.33
CA ASN A 47 -10.31 4.58 -16.32
C ASN A 47 -10.21 6.11 -16.33
N SER A 48 -11.31 6.78 -16.66
CA SER A 48 -11.33 8.23 -16.82
C SER A 48 -11.64 8.99 -15.53
N ASN A 49 -12.13 8.31 -14.50
CA ASN A 49 -12.58 8.93 -13.26
C ASN A 49 -12.13 8.13 -12.03
N ASN A 50 -12.25 8.80 -10.88
CA ASN A 50 -12.05 8.21 -9.56
C ASN A 50 -10.73 7.43 -9.47
N ILE A 51 -9.64 8.10 -9.81
CA ILE A 51 -8.30 7.53 -9.69
C ILE A 51 -7.95 7.45 -8.21
N TRP A 52 -7.78 6.22 -7.68
CA TRP A 52 -7.47 6.00 -6.27
C TRP A 52 -6.19 5.19 -6.08
N ALA A 53 -5.55 5.43 -4.94
CA ALA A 53 -4.47 4.64 -4.36
C ALA A 53 -3.39 4.16 -5.37
N PRO A 54 -2.73 5.06 -6.11
CA PRO A 54 -1.64 4.65 -7.00
C PRO A 54 -0.47 4.11 -6.18
N GLU A 55 0.02 2.92 -6.54
CA GLU A 55 1.15 2.28 -5.89
C GLU A 55 2.28 2.02 -6.89
N LEU A 56 3.48 2.50 -6.54
CA LEU A 56 4.69 2.44 -7.37
C LEU A 56 5.51 1.19 -7.06
N HIS A 57 5.88 0.44 -8.08
CA HIS A 57 6.72 -0.75 -7.99
C HIS A 57 7.85 -0.74 -9.02
N LEU A 58 9.03 -1.24 -8.62
CA LEU A 58 10.12 -1.54 -9.54
C LEU A 58 10.15 -3.05 -9.80
N LEU A 59 9.80 -3.47 -11.01
CA LEU A 59 9.71 -4.87 -11.41
C LEU A 59 10.47 -5.09 -12.72
N ASN A 60 11.38 -6.07 -12.76
CA ASN A 60 12.18 -6.36 -13.94
C ASN A 60 12.94 -5.14 -14.51
N GLY A 61 13.43 -4.24 -13.66
CA GLY A 61 14.15 -3.03 -14.07
C GLY A 61 13.27 -1.91 -14.66
N LYS A 62 11.95 -2.05 -14.62
CA LYS A 62 10.98 -1.03 -15.04
C LYS A 62 10.07 -0.62 -13.90
N TRP A 63 9.56 0.61 -13.96
CA TRP A 63 8.60 1.12 -12.99
C TRP A 63 7.18 0.83 -13.44
N PHE A 64 6.36 0.39 -12.51
CA PHE A 64 4.93 0.16 -12.70
C PHE A 64 4.15 0.93 -11.64
N ILE A 65 2.99 1.47 -12.04
CA ILE A 65 2.03 2.07 -11.11
C ILE A 65 0.73 1.30 -11.23
N TYR A 66 0.30 0.70 -10.14
CA TYR A 66 -1.02 0.09 -10.03
C TYR A 66 -1.96 1.09 -9.40
N TYR A 67 -3.14 1.27 -9.98
CA TYR A 67 -4.13 2.23 -9.49
C TYR A 67 -5.55 1.73 -9.75
N ALA A 68 -6.50 2.15 -8.92
CA ALA A 68 -7.91 1.89 -9.17
C ALA A 68 -8.53 3.05 -9.95
N ALA A 69 -9.45 2.73 -10.84
CA ALA A 69 -10.20 3.72 -11.61
C ALA A 69 -11.51 3.15 -12.16
N ASP A 70 -12.44 4.06 -12.48
CA ASP A 70 -13.71 3.77 -13.12
C ASP A 70 -14.07 4.76 -14.24
N ASP A 71 -15.29 4.67 -14.76
CA ASP A 71 -15.87 5.55 -15.78
C ASP A 71 -16.82 6.63 -15.24
N GLY A 72 -16.77 6.88 -13.92
CA GLY A 72 -17.67 7.76 -13.17
C GLY A 72 -18.72 6.99 -12.36
N LYS A 73 -18.70 5.65 -12.40
CA LYS A 73 -19.60 4.79 -11.64
C LYS A 73 -18.78 3.83 -10.78
N ASN A 74 -18.94 3.93 -9.46
CA ASN A 74 -18.16 3.15 -8.51
C ASN A 74 -18.20 1.63 -8.74
N GLU A 75 -19.30 1.08 -9.19
CA GLU A 75 -19.44 -0.35 -9.51
C GLU A 75 -18.52 -0.81 -10.65
N ASN A 76 -18.00 0.12 -11.43
CA ASN A 76 -17.09 -0.13 -12.53
C ASN A 76 -15.61 -0.02 -12.17
N HIS A 77 -15.29 0.22 -10.87
CA HIS A 77 -13.90 0.26 -10.42
C HIS A 77 -13.14 -1.03 -10.76
N ARG A 78 -11.95 -0.85 -11.33
CA ARG A 78 -11.02 -1.93 -11.67
C ARG A 78 -9.60 -1.48 -11.37
N MET A 79 -8.71 -2.46 -11.24
CA MET A 79 -7.28 -2.20 -11.17
C MET A 79 -6.70 -2.02 -12.56
N TRP A 80 -5.90 -0.98 -12.71
CA TRP A 80 -5.19 -0.60 -13.93
C TRP A 80 -3.69 -0.56 -13.65
N VAL A 81 -2.89 -0.71 -14.71
CA VAL A 81 -1.44 -0.67 -14.59
C VAL A 81 -0.83 0.27 -15.63
N LEU A 82 0.09 1.10 -15.17
CA LEU A 82 0.97 1.92 -15.99
C LEU A 82 2.38 1.32 -15.99
N GLU A 83 3.09 1.46 -17.09
CA GLU A 83 4.51 1.09 -17.23
C GLU A 83 5.31 2.32 -17.62
N SER A 84 6.48 2.52 -17.01
CA SER A 84 7.39 3.62 -17.36
C SER A 84 7.99 3.44 -18.73
N GLU A 85 8.18 4.55 -19.45
CA GLU A 85 8.90 4.56 -20.73
C GLU A 85 10.42 4.41 -20.53
N GLY A 86 10.95 4.85 -19.39
CA GLY A 86 12.37 4.84 -19.05
C GLY A 86 12.66 4.35 -17.64
N SER A 87 13.89 4.57 -17.19
CA SER A 87 14.37 4.16 -15.86
C SER A 87 14.08 5.16 -14.73
N ASP A 88 13.66 6.39 -15.07
CA ASP A 88 13.29 7.41 -14.08
C ASP A 88 11.84 7.19 -13.61
N PRO A 89 11.60 6.94 -12.31
CA PRO A 89 10.25 6.80 -11.78
C PRO A 89 9.41 8.08 -11.90
N CYS A 90 10.03 9.25 -12.02
CA CYS A 90 9.36 10.52 -12.27
C CYS A 90 9.16 10.83 -13.75
N GLY A 91 9.50 9.88 -14.64
CA GLY A 91 9.34 10.00 -16.08
C GLY A 91 7.91 9.78 -16.56
N LYS A 92 7.78 9.54 -17.86
CA LYS A 92 6.49 9.27 -18.50
C LYS A 92 6.07 7.82 -18.33
N TYR A 93 4.76 7.61 -18.28
CA TYR A 93 4.13 6.30 -18.21
C TYR A 93 3.08 6.14 -19.31
N HIS A 94 2.90 4.91 -19.76
CA HIS A 94 1.82 4.52 -20.64
C HIS A 94 0.94 3.46 -20.00
N CYS A 95 -0.35 3.46 -20.32
CA CYS A 95 -1.31 2.51 -19.75
C CYS A 95 -1.16 1.15 -20.46
N ARG A 96 -0.92 0.10 -19.68
CA ARG A 96 -0.85 -1.30 -20.15
C ARG A 96 -2.21 -1.97 -20.17
N GLY A 97 -3.22 -1.36 -19.54
CA GLY A 97 -4.57 -1.86 -19.52
C GLY A 97 -5.11 -2.19 -18.13
N CYS A 98 -6.25 -2.84 -18.13
CA CYS A 98 -6.98 -3.28 -16.94
C CYS A 98 -6.53 -4.69 -16.54
N LEU A 99 -6.23 -4.89 -15.27
CA LEU A 99 -5.96 -6.21 -14.69
C LEU A 99 -7.27 -7.01 -14.55
N GLN A 100 -7.22 -8.32 -14.86
CA GLN A 100 -8.36 -9.19 -14.78
C GLN A 100 -8.55 -9.73 -13.34
N THR A 101 -9.07 -8.88 -12.44
CA THR A 101 -9.28 -9.20 -11.02
C THR A 101 -10.57 -9.94 -10.72
N GLY A 102 -11.37 -10.27 -11.73
CA GLY A 102 -12.64 -10.99 -11.58
C GLY A 102 -13.80 -10.13 -11.08
N GLY A 103 -13.69 -8.80 -11.10
CA GLY A 103 -14.77 -7.90 -10.69
C GLY A 103 -14.27 -6.55 -10.19
N TRP A 104 -15.05 -5.94 -9.30
CA TRP A 104 -14.69 -4.70 -8.61
C TRP A 104 -13.40 -4.87 -7.81
N ALA A 105 -12.48 -3.94 -7.95
CA ALA A 105 -11.15 -4.04 -7.34
C ALA A 105 -10.51 -2.68 -7.13
N ILE A 106 -9.88 -2.50 -5.97
CA ILE A 106 -9.09 -1.33 -5.57
C ILE A 106 -7.83 -1.75 -4.80
N ASP A 107 -6.92 -0.80 -4.55
CA ASP A 107 -5.78 -0.92 -3.63
C ASP A 107 -4.87 -2.11 -3.93
N GLY A 108 -4.49 -2.26 -5.18
CA GLY A 108 -3.68 -3.40 -5.60
C GLY A 108 -2.20 -3.24 -5.32
N THR A 109 -1.56 -4.30 -4.83
CA THR A 109 -0.12 -4.40 -4.60
C THR A 109 0.47 -5.68 -5.16
N VAL A 110 1.80 -5.77 -5.28
CA VAL A 110 2.51 -6.95 -5.78
C VAL A 110 3.35 -7.59 -4.69
N LEU A 111 3.12 -8.88 -4.46
CA LEU A 111 4.00 -9.75 -3.68
C LEU A 111 4.96 -10.46 -4.63
N THR A 112 6.26 -10.37 -4.35
CA THR A 112 7.28 -11.24 -4.97
C THR A 112 7.82 -12.19 -3.92
N THR A 113 7.77 -13.51 -4.15
CA THR A 113 8.31 -14.53 -3.24
C THR A 113 9.84 -14.66 -3.38
N ASP A 114 10.48 -15.40 -2.48
CA ASP A 114 11.92 -15.69 -2.56
C ASP A 114 12.31 -16.44 -3.83
N GLN A 115 11.37 -17.18 -4.41
CA GLN A 115 11.55 -17.90 -5.67
C GLN A 115 11.32 -17.02 -6.91
N GLY A 116 11.09 -15.70 -6.72
CA GLY A 116 10.82 -14.73 -7.80
C GLY A 116 9.42 -14.84 -8.41
N ARG A 117 8.55 -15.70 -7.89
CA ARG A 117 7.15 -15.76 -8.31
C ARG A 117 6.41 -14.52 -7.85
N ARG A 118 5.51 -13.99 -8.69
CA ARG A 118 4.73 -12.79 -8.40
C ARG A 118 3.26 -13.09 -8.28
N TYR A 119 2.66 -12.35 -7.36
CA TYR A 119 1.23 -12.42 -7.08
C TYR A 119 0.69 -11.00 -6.92
N PHE A 120 -0.50 -10.76 -7.43
CA PHE A 120 -1.23 -9.51 -7.24
C PHE A 120 -2.22 -9.67 -6.09
N LEU A 121 -2.20 -8.75 -5.14
CA LEU A 121 -3.15 -8.67 -4.04
C LEU A 121 -4.00 -7.41 -4.21
N TRP A 122 -5.27 -7.48 -3.86
CA TRP A 122 -6.18 -6.33 -3.97
C TRP A 122 -7.36 -6.46 -3.03
N SER A 123 -8.05 -5.34 -2.78
CA SER A 123 -9.37 -5.31 -2.17
C SER A 123 -10.45 -5.49 -3.26
N GLY A 124 -11.38 -6.40 -3.05
CA GLY A 124 -12.40 -6.71 -4.04
C GLY A 124 -13.75 -7.13 -3.43
N TRP A 125 -14.82 -6.96 -4.19
CA TRP A 125 -16.12 -7.47 -3.80
C TRP A 125 -16.22 -8.99 -4.02
N PRO A 126 -16.93 -9.71 -3.12
CA PRO A 126 -17.18 -11.14 -3.31
C PRO A 126 -18.06 -11.44 -4.53
N GLY A 127 -18.90 -10.49 -4.93
CA GLY A 127 -19.83 -10.60 -6.06
C GLY A 127 -20.00 -9.28 -6.82
N ARG A 128 -21.16 -9.09 -7.42
CA ARG A 128 -21.48 -7.90 -8.23
C ARG A 128 -22.01 -6.71 -7.44
N ARG A 129 -22.38 -6.92 -6.17
CA ARG A 129 -22.98 -5.89 -5.32
C ARG A 129 -21.98 -5.39 -4.30
N SER A 130 -21.99 -4.08 -4.05
CA SER A 130 -21.30 -3.44 -2.93
C SER A 130 -21.82 -3.95 -1.60
N GLY A 131 -21.01 -3.86 -0.55
CA GLY A 131 -21.41 -4.19 0.81
C GLY A 131 -20.35 -4.91 1.61
N GLN A 132 -19.36 -5.49 0.96
CA GLN A 132 -18.22 -6.16 1.60
C GLN A 132 -16.99 -6.05 0.71
N GLN A 133 -15.83 -5.81 1.33
CA GLN A 133 -14.54 -5.83 0.66
C GLN A 133 -13.64 -6.88 1.29
N ASN A 134 -13.08 -7.75 0.47
CA ASN A 134 -12.20 -8.84 0.86
C ASN A 134 -10.81 -8.64 0.27
N ILE A 135 -9.79 -9.22 0.90
CA ILE A 135 -8.46 -9.31 0.28
C ILE A 135 -8.37 -10.60 -0.54
N TYR A 136 -8.04 -10.41 -1.81
CA TYR A 136 -7.79 -11.50 -2.76
C TYR A 136 -6.33 -11.50 -3.19
N ILE A 137 -5.85 -12.64 -3.62
CA ILE A 137 -4.54 -12.86 -4.24
C ILE A 137 -4.70 -13.71 -5.50
N ALA A 138 -3.91 -13.42 -6.53
CA ALA A 138 -3.84 -14.24 -7.74
C ALA A 138 -2.41 -14.25 -8.32
N PRO A 139 -1.99 -15.34 -9.02
CA PRO A 139 -0.68 -15.38 -9.64
C PRO A 139 -0.58 -14.41 -10.82
N MET A 140 0.62 -13.87 -11.04
CA MET A 140 0.94 -13.01 -12.16
C MET A 140 1.90 -13.71 -13.13
N ARG A 141 1.62 -13.65 -14.43
CA ARG A 141 2.54 -14.08 -15.49
C ARG A 141 3.61 -13.02 -15.76
N ASP A 142 3.18 -11.77 -15.78
CA ASP A 142 4.01 -10.59 -15.98
C ASP A 142 3.39 -9.39 -15.19
N PRO A 143 4.07 -8.24 -15.06
CA PRO A 143 3.56 -7.12 -14.27
C PRO A 143 2.19 -6.55 -14.70
N ALA A 144 1.70 -6.87 -15.90
CA ALA A 144 0.42 -6.40 -16.40
C ALA A 144 -0.64 -7.52 -16.56
N THR A 145 -0.33 -8.77 -16.17
CA THR A 145 -1.20 -9.91 -16.46
C THR A 145 -1.35 -10.84 -15.26
N ILE A 146 -2.58 -10.93 -14.74
CA ILE A 146 -2.99 -12.01 -13.83
C ILE A 146 -3.17 -13.29 -14.64
N SER A 147 -2.66 -14.43 -14.16
CA SER A 147 -2.59 -15.69 -14.89
C SER A 147 -3.39 -16.85 -14.27
N GLY A 148 -4.15 -16.59 -13.22
CA GLY A 148 -4.96 -17.62 -12.54
C GLY A 148 -6.16 -17.06 -11.82
N GLU A 149 -6.92 -17.95 -11.21
CA GLU A 149 -8.09 -17.57 -10.41
C GLU A 149 -7.69 -16.86 -9.13
N ARG A 150 -8.55 -15.96 -8.67
CA ARG A 150 -8.36 -15.26 -7.39
C ARG A 150 -8.65 -16.18 -6.21
N VAL A 151 -7.81 -16.14 -5.22
CA VAL A 151 -7.98 -16.81 -3.94
C VAL A 151 -8.33 -15.78 -2.87
N LEU A 152 -9.36 -16.07 -2.08
CA LEU A 152 -9.73 -15.27 -0.91
C LEU A 152 -8.76 -15.57 0.23
N ILE A 153 -8.06 -14.54 0.76
CA ILE A 153 -7.14 -14.69 1.88
C ILE A 153 -7.60 -13.95 3.14
N ALA A 154 -8.47 -12.94 3.04
CA ALA A 154 -9.15 -12.34 4.18
C ALA A 154 -10.55 -11.85 3.80
N ALA A 155 -11.54 -12.19 4.62
CA ALA A 155 -12.85 -11.57 4.66
C ALA A 155 -13.01 -10.78 5.97
N PRO A 156 -13.83 -9.72 6.03
CA PRO A 156 -14.06 -8.96 7.26
C PRO A 156 -15.01 -9.74 8.20
N ASP A 157 -14.47 -10.71 8.90
CA ASP A 157 -15.19 -11.64 9.80
C ASP A 157 -15.10 -11.24 11.28
N GLN A 158 -14.19 -10.31 11.62
CA GLN A 158 -14.02 -9.83 12.99
C GLN A 158 -14.82 -8.54 13.24
N PRO A 159 -15.30 -8.28 14.47
CA PRO A 159 -16.05 -7.06 14.77
C PRO A 159 -15.32 -5.77 14.42
N TRP A 160 -14.01 -5.71 14.64
CA TRP A 160 -13.17 -4.54 14.35
C TRP A 160 -12.94 -4.30 12.85
N GLU A 161 -13.35 -5.20 11.98
CA GLU A 161 -13.31 -5.06 10.51
C GLU A 161 -14.63 -4.55 9.93
N ARG A 162 -15.65 -4.32 10.76
CA ARG A 162 -17.05 -4.15 10.31
C ARG A 162 -17.68 -2.84 10.77
N VAL A 163 -16.91 -1.91 11.31
CA VAL A 163 -17.46 -0.62 11.75
C VAL A 163 -17.89 0.20 10.51
N ALA A 164 -19.15 0.55 10.46
CA ALA A 164 -19.90 1.18 9.37
C ALA A 164 -20.03 0.30 8.11
N MET A 165 -18.98 -0.42 7.70
CA MET A 165 -19.02 -1.38 6.59
C MET A 165 -18.00 -2.52 6.83
N PRO A 166 -18.30 -3.74 6.36
CA PRO A 166 -17.37 -4.88 6.43
C PRO A 166 -16.28 -4.74 5.35
N ILE A 167 -15.13 -4.21 5.74
CA ILE A 167 -14.05 -3.85 4.81
C ILE A 167 -12.72 -4.44 5.27
N CYS A 168 -12.02 -5.08 4.31
CA CYS A 168 -10.59 -5.31 4.30
C CYS A 168 -10.04 -4.69 3.01
N GLU A 169 -9.13 -3.69 3.12
CA GLU A 169 -8.59 -2.96 1.96
C GLU A 169 -7.12 -2.58 2.16
N GLY A 170 -6.48 -1.99 1.15
CA GLY A 170 -5.12 -1.45 1.24
C GLY A 170 -4.05 -2.46 1.67
N PRO A 171 -3.99 -3.68 1.08
CA PRO A 171 -2.97 -4.66 1.48
C PRO A 171 -1.58 -4.17 1.17
N GLN A 172 -0.65 -4.37 2.12
CA GLN A 172 0.78 -4.05 1.98
C GLN A 172 1.62 -5.21 2.49
N ILE A 173 2.77 -5.41 1.87
CA ILE A 173 3.61 -6.59 2.13
C ILE A 173 4.76 -6.22 3.05
N LEU A 174 4.92 -6.99 4.13
CA LEU A 174 6.15 -7.07 4.90
C LEU A 174 6.71 -8.48 4.83
N ARG A 175 8.04 -8.59 4.90
CA ARG A 175 8.74 -9.87 4.88
C ARG A 175 9.87 -9.87 5.90
N ARG A 176 9.98 -10.98 6.64
CA ARG A 176 11.08 -11.18 7.60
C ARG A 176 11.34 -12.66 7.80
N ASN A 177 12.62 -13.07 7.74
CA ASN A 177 13.08 -14.43 8.04
C ASN A 177 12.33 -15.54 7.27
N GLY A 178 11.89 -15.26 6.03
CA GLY A 178 11.10 -16.18 5.23
C GLY A 178 9.59 -16.07 5.45
N ASP A 179 9.13 -15.41 6.50
CA ASP A 179 7.70 -15.16 6.75
C ASP A 179 7.18 -14.04 5.85
N ILE A 180 5.93 -14.17 5.44
CA ILE A 180 5.19 -13.16 4.68
C ILE A 180 4.06 -12.61 5.54
N PHE A 181 4.01 -11.29 5.66
CA PHE A 181 2.94 -10.57 6.34
C PHE A 181 2.21 -9.71 5.32
N VAL A 182 0.88 -9.79 5.29
CA VAL A 182 0.02 -8.83 4.59
C VAL A 182 -0.63 -7.96 5.63
N ILE A 183 -0.22 -6.69 5.67
CA ILE A 183 -0.86 -5.69 6.52
C ILE A 183 -1.97 -5.05 5.70
N TYR A 184 -3.18 -5.03 6.23
CA TYR A 184 -4.34 -4.49 5.53
C TYR A 184 -5.13 -3.54 6.42
N SER A 185 -5.89 -2.67 5.81
CA SER A 185 -6.77 -1.75 6.52
C SER A 185 -8.16 -2.34 6.67
N ALA A 186 -8.80 -2.04 7.79
CA ALA A 186 -10.07 -2.62 8.16
C ALA A 186 -11.08 -1.60 8.66
N SER A 187 -12.37 -1.90 8.50
CA SER A 187 -13.51 -1.01 8.71
C SER A 187 -13.58 0.11 7.67
N ALA A 188 -14.59 0.96 7.75
CA ALA A 188 -14.75 2.04 6.78
C ALA A 188 -13.74 3.17 7.03
N SER A 189 -13.02 3.57 5.99
CA SER A 189 -11.93 4.55 6.04
C SER A 189 -12.36 5.97 6.44
N TRP A 190 -13.64 6.25 6.44
CA TRP A 190 -14.22 7.53 6.89
C TRP A 190 -14.65 7.54 8.36
N THR A 191 -14.38 6.46 9.09
CA THR A 191 -14.68 6.35 10.53
C THR A 191 -13.43 6.60 11.38
N THR A 192 -13.63 6.82 12.66
CA THR A 192 -12.55 6.86 13.65
C THR A 192 -11.93 5.49 13.92
N ASP A 193 -12.62 4.42 13.54
CA ASP A 193 -12.29 3.04 13.85
C ASP A 193 -11.51 2.32 12.73
N TYR A 194 -11.19 3.03 11.65
CA TYR A 194 -10.27 2.53 10.63
C TYR A 194 -8.96 2.13 11.29
N CYS A 195 -8.47 0.93 11.02
CA CYS A 195 -7.32 0.34 11.72
C CYS A 195 -6.57 -0.63 10.79
N LEU A 196 -5.44 -1.17 11.27
CA LEU A 196 -4.69 -2.19 10.54
C LEU A 196 -4.90 -3.57 11.15
N GLY A 197 -5.13 -4.56 10.28
CA GLY A 197 -5.03 -5.98 10.54
C GLY A 197 -3.79 -6.59 9.90
N LEU A 198 -3.51 -7.84 10.21
CA LEU A 198 -2.36 -8.59 9.74
C LEU A 198 -2.76 -10.00 9.35
N LEU A 199 -2.31 -10.45 8.17
CA LEU A 199 -2.29 -11.85 7.80
C LEU A 199 -0.84 -12.35 7.78
N HIS A 200 -0.61 -13.51 8.34
CA HIS A 200 0.70 -14.14 8.42
C HIS A 200 0.73 -15.47 7.67
N ASN A 201 1.76 -15.67 6.85
CA ASN A 201 2.02 -16.90 6.13
C ASN A 201 3.48 -17.33 6.32
N LYS A 202 3.68 -18.50 6.92
CA LYS A 202 5.00 -19.11 7.17
C LYS A 202 5.47 -20.03 6.03
N THR A 203 4.53 -20.50 5.20
CA THR A 203 4.79 -21.60 4.28
C THR A 203 5.23 -21.13 2.90
N GLN A 204 5.06 -19.84 2.60
CA GLN A 204 5.17 -19.27 1.26
C GLN A 204 4.19 -19.88 0.22
N ASP A 205 3.32 -20.78 0.62
CA ASP A 205 2.18 -21.24 -0.19
C ASP A 205 1.05 -20.21 -0.13
N VAL A 206 1.24 -19.11 -0.85
CA VAL A 206 0.41 -17.91 -0.76
C VAL A 206 -0.96 -18.08 -1.39
N LEU A 207 -1.16 -19.08 -2.24
CA LEU A 207 -2.46 -19.40 -2.85
C LEU A 207 -3.30 -20.37 -2.01
N ASN A 208 -2.74 -20.93 -0.95
CA ASN A 208 -3.48 -21.73 0.02
C ASN A 208 -4.11 -20.80 1.06
N SER A 209 -5.42 -20.61 1.01
CA SER A 209 -6.14 -19.74 1.95
C SER A 209 -5.96 -20.18 3.41
N SER A 210 -5.82 -21.49 3.66
CA SER A 210 -5.62 -22.04 5.01
C SER A 210 -4.22 -21.80 5.56
N ALA A 211 -3.26 -21.37 4.74
CA ALA A 211 -1.90 -21.05 5.16
C ALA A 211 -1.78 -19.61 5.74
N TRP A 212 -2.87 -18.84 5.70
CA TRP A 212 -2.91 -17.47 6.23
C TRP A 212 -3.60 -17.46 7.59
N THR A 213 -2.91 -16.92 8.58
CA THR A 213 -3.48 -16.69 9.93
C THR A 213 -3.71 -15.20 10.14
N LYS A 214 -4.92 -14.84 10.56
CA LYS A 214 -5.33 -13.46 10.80
C LYS A 214 -5.03 -13.04 12.25
N TYR A 215 -4.53 -11.81 12.41
CA TYR A 215 -4.32 -11.14 13.69
C TYR A 215 -4.84 -9.70 13.63
N GLY A 216 -5.32 -9.18 14.75
CA GLY A 216 -5.67 -7.76 14.79
C GLY A 216 -6.72 -7.36 15.84
N PRO A 217 -6.94 -6.05 15.95
CA PRO A 217 -6.23 -5.00 15.21
C PRO A 217 -4.80 -4.83 15.73
N VAL A 218 -3.81 -4.71 14.81
CA VAL A 218 -2.39 -4.55 15.15
C VAL A 218 -1.92 -3.09 15.23
N PHE A 219 -2.74 -2.17 14.72
CA PHE A 219 -2.51 -0.73 14.81
C PHE A 219 -3.86 -0.01 14.73
N LYS A 220 -4.21 0.75 15.77
CA LYS A 220 -5.54 1.33 15.93
C LYS A 220 -5.49 2.71 16.58
N LYS A 221 -6.63 3.40 16.60
CA LYS A 221 -6.81 4.71 17.25
C LYS A 221 -6.33 4.73 18.70
N THR A 222 -5.96 5.93 19.14
CA THR A 222 -5.72 6.29 20.56
C THR A 222 -6.74 7.34 20.99
N ASP A 223 -6.54 7.95 22.16
CA ASP A 223 -7.38 9.07 22.61
C ASP A 223 -7.14 10.38 21.86
N THR A 224 -6.04 10.45 21.07
CA THR A 224 -5.59 11.67 20.37
C THR A 224 -5.40 11.49 18.86
N VAL A 225 -5.45 10.26 18.34
CA VAL A 225 -5.28 9.93 16.93
C VAL A 225 -6.34 8.92 16.50
N TRP A 226 -7.02 9.17 15.39
CA TRP A 226 -8.13 8.35 14.92
C TRP A 226 -7.94 7.94 13.46
N GLY A 227 -8.70 6.95 13.02
CA GLY A 227 -8.82 6.57 11.62
C GLY A 227 -7.47 6.20 10.98
N VAL A 228 -6.66 5.39 11.69
CA VAL A 228 -5.31 5.01 11.25
C VAL A 228 -5.38 3.85 10.27
N GLY A 229 -4.76 3.99 9.10
CA GLY A 229 -4.77 2.92 8.09
C GLY A 229 -4.10 3.32 6.79
N HIS A 230 -4.30 2.51 5.76
CA HIS A 230 -3.77 2.66 4.41
C HIS A 230 -2.27 2.92 4.43
N CYS A 231 -1.52 1.94 4.93
CA CYS A 231 -0.09 2.05 5.22
C CYS A 231 0.79 1.71 4.01
N SER A 232 2.06 2.04 4.13
CA SER A 232 3.17 1.51 3.32
C SER A 232 4.43 1.44 4.17
N PHE A 233 5.42 0.67 3.73
CA PHE A 233 6.62 0.41 4.51
C PHE A 233 7.88 0.79 3.75
N VAL A 234 8.82 1.40 4.44
CA VAL A 234 10.16 1.71 3.92
C VAL A 234 11.20 1.53 5.02
N LYS A 235 12.45 1.34 4.63
CA LYS A 235 13.58 1.42 5.56
C LYS A 235 14.18 2.82 5.57
N SER A 236 14.87 3.18 6.67
CA SER A 236 15.72 4.36 6.72
C SER A 236 16.81 4.30 5.63
N LEU A 237 17.46 5.41 5.34
CA LEU A 237 18.54 5.50 4.35
C LEU A 237 19.67 4.50 4.63
N CYS A 238 20.03 4.30 5.90
CA CYS A 238 21.02 3.31 6.34
C CYS A 238 20.48 1.88 6.42
N GLN A 239 19.22 1.61 6.05
CA GLN A 239 18.56 0.30 6.06
C GLN A 239 18.46 -0.38 7.44
N THR A 240 18.71 0.35 8.54
CA THR A 240 18.71 -0.19 9.91
C THR A 240 17.39 -0.02 10.63
N GLU A 241 16.52 0.88 10.16
CA GLU A 241 15.23 1.18 10.77
C GLU A 241 14.10 0.84 9.81
N ASP A 242 13.03 0.25 10.34
CA ASP A 242 11.79 0.01 9.62
C ASP A 242 10.77 1.11 9.94
N TRP A 243 10.15 1.68 8.90
CA TRP A 243 9.22 2.80 8.99
C TRP A 243 7.88 2.43 8.37
N VAL A 244 6.80 2.77 9.08
CA VAL A 244 5.43 2.72 8.58
C VAL A 244 4.99 4.13 8.21
N ILE A 245 4.47 4.27 6.99
CA ILE A 245 3.80 5.47 6.49
C ILE A 245 2.31 5.14 6.50
N TYR A 246 1.50 5.97 7.13
CA TYR A 246 0.06 5.68 7.29
C TYR A 246 -0.76 6.97 7.26
N ARG A 247 -2.05 6.84 7.07
CA ARG A 247 -3.01 7.93 7.20
C ARG A 247 -3.63 7.93 8.59
N SER A 248 -3.87 9.13 9.11
CA SER A 248 -4.57 9.33 10.39
C SER A 248 -5.36 10.63 10.39
N LYS A 249 -6.26 10.77 11.36
CA LYS A 249 -7.01 11.98 11.65
C LYS A 249 -6.64 12.51 13.02
N SER A 250 -6.58 13.84 13.14
CA SER A 250 -6.38 14.54 14.42
C SER A 250 -7.71 14.96 15.08
N ASP A 251 -8.85 14.68 14.45
CA ASP A 251 -10.18 14.95 14.94
C ASP A 251 -11.09 13.71 14.83
N ARG A 252 -12.23 13.74 15.50
CA ARG A 252 -13.22 12.66 15.51
C ARG A 252 -14.30 12.81 14.43
N GLN A 253 -14.21 13.83 13.58
CA GLN A 253 -15.22 14.05 12.57
C GLN A 253 -15.23 12.89 11.55
N PRO A 254 -16.39 12.31 11.24
CA PRO A 254 -16.49 11.32 10.19
C PRO A 254 -16.21 11.96 8.83
N GLY A 255 -15.76 11.15 7.86
CA GLY A 255 -15.46 11.60 6.50
C GLY A 255 -14.01 11.39 6.11
N LEU A 256 -13.72 11.66 4.84
CA LEU A 256 -12.38 11.47 4.26
C LEU A 256 -11.49 12.71 4.39
N GLU A 257 -12.04 13.83 4.79
CA GLU A 257 -11.32 15.08 5.00
C GLU A 257 -10.51 15.05 6.29
N GLY A 258 -9.50 15.90 6.39
CA GLY A 258 -8.65 15.99 7.58
C GLY A 258 -7.74 14.79 7.83
N ARG A 259 -7.59 13.91 6.84
CA ARG A 259 -6.62 12.80 6.91
C ARG A 259 -5.25 13.28 6.49
N ASP A 260 -4.28 13.07 7.36
CA ASP A 260 -2.89 13.39 7.12
C ASP A 260 -2.06 12.13 6.91
N VAL A 261 -0.95 12.29 6.20
CA VAL A 261 0.07 11.25 6.07
C VAL A 261 1.07 11.42 7.20
N GLN A 262 1.27 10.35 7.95
CA GLN A 262 2.21 10.27 9.06
C GLN A 262 3.28 9.23 8.75
N ALA A 263 4.44 9.35 9.41
CA ALA A 263 5.51 8.37 9.35
C ALA A 263 6.03 8.10 10.76
N MET A 264 6.26 6.84 11.12
CA MET A 264 6.89 6.49 12.39
C MET A 264 7.70 5.21 12.25
N ARG A 265 8.68 5.01 13.14
CA ARG A 265 9.40 3.74 13.24
C ARG A 265 8.49 2.68 13.81
N PHE A 266 8.69 1.45 13.35
CA PHE A 266 8.15 0.27 14.00
C PHE A 266 9.27 -0.74 14.28
N PHE A 267 9.00 -1.71 15.12
CA PHE A 267 9.96 -2.69 15.56
C PHE A 267 9.46 -4.09 15.23
N TRP A 268 10.33 -5.06 15.48
CA TRP A 268 9.98 -6.46 15.37
C TRP A 268 10.09 -7.07 16.76
N SER A 269 9.05 -7.78 17.18
CA SER A 269 9.03 -8.52 18.42
C SER A 269 9.99 -9.71 18.39
N SER A 270 10.24 -10.32 19.55
CA SER A 270 11.14 -11.47 19.67
C SER A 270 10.66 -12.71 18.90
N ASP A 271 9.36 -12.84 18.67
CA ASP A 271 8.73 -13.88 17.87
C ASP A 271 8.63 -13.55 16.36
N GLY A 272 9.22 -12.42 15.95
CA GLY A 272 9.37 -12.03 14.55
C GLY A 272 8.17 -11.29 13.96
N PHE A 273 7.18 -10.88 14.76
CA PHE A 273 6.04 -10.10 14.29
C PHE A 273 6.34 -8.60 14.26
N PRO A 274 5.73 -7.84 13.33
CA PRO A 274 5.86 -6.39 13.33
C PRO A 274 5.08 -5.80 14.53
N ASP A 275 5.76 -4.97 15.32
CA ASP A 275 5.20 -4.20 16.42
C ASP A 275 5.16 -2.72 16.01
N PHE A 276 3.98 -2.25 15.65
CA PHE A 276 3.76 -0.86 15.23
C PHE A 276 3.63 0.10 16.41
N GLY A 277 3.49 -0.39 17.65
CA GLY A 277 3.24 0.47 18.81
C GLY A 277 1.91 1.23 18.70
N ALA A 278 1.90 2.49 19.15
CA ALA A 278 0.74 3.37 19.09
C ALA A 278 0.99 4.52 18.11
N PRO A 279 -0.06 4.95 17.34
CA PRO A 279 0.08 6.08 16.43
C PRO A 279 0.37 7.37 17.20
N VAL A 280 1.22 8.22 16.60
CA VAL A 280 1.73 9.44 17.26
C VAL A 280 0.78 10.60 17.00
N SER A 281 0.44 11.35 18.07
CA SER A 281 -0.35 12.57 17.96
C SER A 281 0.48 13.74 17.43
N ARG A 282 -0.15 14.65 16.67
CA ARG A 282 0.47 15.95 16.37
C ARG A 282 0.53 16.83 17.63
N PRO A 283 1.58 17.62 17.85
CA PRO A 283 2.78 17.88 17.05
C PRO A 283 4.02 17.18 17.64
N GLN A 284 4.02 15.88 17.86
CA GLN A 284 5.24 15.21 18.28
C GLN A 284 6.23 15.17 17.12
N SER A 285 7.33 15.91 17.26
CA SER A 285 8.51 15.69 16.44
C SER A 285 9.06 14.31 16.77
N LEU A 286 8.89 13.38 15.88
CA LEU A 286 9.67 12.14 15.93
C LEU A 286 11.12 12.50 15.58
N SER A 287 12.07 11.83 16.22
CA SER A 287 13.46 11.87 15.78
C SER A 287 13.50 11.53 14.30
N ALA A 288 14.13 12.37 13.48
CA ALA A 288 14.30 12.09 12.07
C ALA A 288 14.98 10.72 11.90
N PRO A 289 14.68 9.98 10.81
CA PRO A 289 15.39 8.76 10.50
C PRO A 289 16.89 9.00 10.58
N THR A 290 17.64 8.05 11.15
CA THR A 290 19.07 8.18 11.34
C THR A 290 19.74 8.43 9.99
N LEU A 291 20.13 9.68 9.73
CA LEU A 291 20.87 10.10 8.55
C LEU A 291 22.39 10.05 8.78
N ASP A 292 22.81 10.13 10.06
CA ASP A 292 24.14 10.57 10.43
C ASP A 292 25.18 9.45 10.59
N PHE A 293 24.79 8.17 10.52
CA PHE A 293 25.72 7.06 10.63
C PHE A 293 25.38 5.94 9.65
N CYS A 294 25.48 6.22 8.35
CA CYS A 294 25.77 5.16 7.40
C CYS A 294 27.30 4.98 7.44
N PRO A 295 27.85 3.87 7.96
CA PRO A 295 29.26 3.58 7.77
C PRO A 295 29.50 3.62 6.26
N ARG A 296 30.36 4.54 5.78
CA ARG A 296 30.82 4.49 4.40
C ARG A 296 31.30 3.06 4.18
N ALA A 297 30.66 2.32 3.29
CA ALA A 297 31.20 1.09 2.79
C ALA A 297 32.63 1.43 2.36
N ASN A 298 33.62 0.84 3.01
CA ASN A 298 35.01 0.98 2.63
C ASN A 298 35.07 0.65 1.14
N ARG A 299 35.37 1.66 0.33
CA ARG A 299 35.86 1.41 -1.01
C ARG A 299 37.13 0.58 -0.82
N VAL A 300 37.05 -0.68 -1.15
CA VAL A 300 38.23 -1.46 -1.44
C VAL A 300 38.67 -1.00 -2.81
N ASP A 301 39.56 0.00 -2.83
CA ASP A 301 40.36 0.30 -4.00
C ASP A 301 41.36 -0.85 -4.17
N SER A 302 41.19 -1.63 -5.21
CA SER A 302 42.26 -2.40 -5.87
C SER A 302 41.82 -2.76 -7.28
#